data_8d6922ed335fba42e4ce58e4f4ceb6ef
#
_entry.id   8d6922ed335fba42e4ce58e4f4ceb6ef
#
_cell.length_a   1.000
_cell.length_b   1.000
_cell.length_c   1.000
_cell.angle_alpha   90.00
_cell.angle_beta   90.00
_cell.angle_gamma   90.00
#
_symmetry.space_group_name_H-M   'P 1'
#
loop_
_entity.id
_entity.type
_entity.pdbx_description
1 polymer ?
#
loop_
_entity_poly.entity_id
_entity_poly.type
_entity_poly.pdbx_seq_one_letter_code
_entity_poly.pdbx_strand_id
1 'polypeptide(L)'
;MDAPYSPTEFRLLNDFQRGLPLVAEPFAEIAGRLACRQDEILAALDRLQRRGAISRVGAVFAPWRVGVSTLAAVAVPPERLEAIAAQVSARREINHNYQRDHHYNLWFVATAADEAALSAALDGIAADSGCRVLSLPLVEQFHIDLGFDLCSSIKDRPAAGSFERLALSSEQRRLVAALQPGLPLVARPFATLGQRIGMTEAEVISIIADWQKSGVVKRLGVVVRHHELGYTANAMVVFDVPDATVSTVGTRLAGEQGVTLCYRRERHLPQWPYNLYCMVHGRSREEVLPVVERLCRVAGHPCEVLFSTRRFKQRGARYFDGQ
;
A
#
# COMPACT_ATOMS: atom_id res chain seq x y z
N MET A 1 -30.20 -11.86 -3.78
CA MET A 1 -28.75 -12.18 -3.73
C MET A 1 -28.27 -11.78 -2.34
N ASP A 2 -27.89 -12.75 -1.53
CA ASP A 2 -27.38 -12.47 -0.19
C ASP A 2 -26.11 -11.63 -0.30
N ALA A 3 -26.03 -10.56 0.50
CA ALA A 3 -24.85 -9.71 0.55
C ALA A 3 -23.63 -10.58 0.94
N PRO A 4 -22.48 -10.45 0.26
CA PRO A 4 -21.32 -11.33 0.47
C PRO A 4 -20.74 -11.21 1.89
N TYR A 5 -21.14 -10.19 2.64
CA TYR A 5 -20.71 -9.90 4.01
C TYR A 5 -21.90 -9.64 4.93
N SER A 6 -21.79 -10.09 6.18
CA SER A 6 -22.76 -9.72 7.21
C SER A 6 -22.73 -8.22 7.50
N PRO A 7 -23.78 -7.63 8.13
CA PRO A 7 -23.76 -6.20 8.49
C PRO A 7 -22.55 -5.81 9.34
N THR A 8 -22.14 -6.64 10.29
CA THR A 8 -20.94 -6.43 11.12
C THR A 8 -19.66 -6.49 10.29
N GLU A 9 -19.52 -7.50 9.40
CA GLU A 9 -18.36 -7.62 8.51
C GLU A 9 -18.27 -6.42 7.56
N PHE A 10 -19.39 -5.97 6.99
CA PHE A 10 -19.42 -4.79 6.14
C PHE A 10 -18.96 -3.53 6.88
N ARG A 11 -19.45 -3.31 8.10
CA ARG A 11 -19.01 -2.17 8.92
C ARG A 11 -17.54 -2.27 9.31
N LEU A 12 -17.01 -3.45 9.62
CA LEU A 12 -15.57 -3.65 9.86
C LEU A 12 -14.74 -3.29 8.62
N LEU A 13 -15.19 -3.68 7.43
CA LEU A 13 -14.53 -3.37 6.16
C LEU A 13 -14.62 -1.89 5.77
N ASN A 14 -15.69 -1.19 6.15
CA ASN A 14 -15.91 0.20 5.76
C ASN A 14 -15.43 1.19 6.82
N ASP A 15 -15.88 1.06 8.07
CA ASP A 15 -15.74 2.10 9.09
C ASP A 15 -14.38 2.04 9.80
N PHE A 16 -13.71 0.87 9.81
CA PHE A 16 -12.50 0.64 10.59
C PHE A 16 -11.23 0.45 9.75
N GLN A 17 -11.25 0.85 8.48
CA GLN A 17 -10.02 0.93 7.67
C GLN A 17 -9.05 1.97 8.23
N ARG A 18 -9.60 3.01 8.85
CA ARG A 18 -8.90 4.07 9.60
C ARG A 18 -9.51 4.16 11.00
N GLY A 19 -8.75 4.63 11.95
CA GLY A 19 -9.30 4.90 13.28
C GLY A 19 -9.62 3.66 14.10
N LEU A 20 -8.82 2.57 13.95
CA LEU A 20 -8.82 1.52 14.98
C LEU A 20 -8.51 2.18 16.33
N PRO A 21 -9.31 1.96 17.37
CA PRO A 21 -9.07 2.54 18.69
C PRO A 21 -7.68 2.17 19.22
N LEU A 22 -6.89 3.16 19.59
CA LEU A 22 -5.56 2.95 20.15
C LEU A 22 -5.65 2.90 21.69
N VAL A 23 -6.27 1.85 22.19
CA VAL A 23 -6.51 1.55 23.61
C VAL A 23 -6.12 0.10 23.92
N ALA A 24 -6.02 -0.28 25.19
CA ALA A 24 -5.60 -1.63 25.59
C ALA A 24 -6.48 -2.73 24.96
N GLU A 25 -7.79 -2.50 24.88
CA GLU A 25 -8.78 -3.45 24.34
C GLU A 25 -9.51 -2.87 23.11
N PRO A 26 -8.83 -2.71 21.96
CA PRO A 26 -9.40 -2.02 20.79
C PRO A 26 -10.61 -2.76 20.21
N PHE A 27 -10.64 -4.07 20.29
CA PHE A 27 -11.75 -4.86 19.75
C PHE A 27 -12.99 -4.83 20.64
N ALA A 28 -12.83 -4.61 21.97
CA ALA A 28 -13.96 -4.36 22.88
C ALA A 28 -14.59 -2.98 22.59
N GLU A 29 -13.75 -1.96 22.33
CA GLU A 29 -14.23 -0.63 21.94
C GLU A 29 -15.01 -0.67 20.60
N ILE A 30 -14.52 -1.43 19.61
CA ILE A 30 -15.24 -1.67 18.34
C ILE A 30 -16.56 -2.39 18.59
N ALA A 31 -16.56 -3.41 19.44
CA ALA A 31 -17.74 -4.18 19.79
C ALA A 31 -18.84 -3.29 20.40
N GLY A 32 -18.45 -2.39 21.32
CA GLY A 32 -19.36 -1.38 21.89
C GLY A 32 -19.97 -0.47 20.82
N ARG A 33 -19.18 0.01 19.87
CA ARG A 33 -19.66 0.85 18.75
C ARG A 33 -20.59 0.10 17.78
N LEU A 34 -20.43 -1.21 17.67
CA LEU A 34 -21.23 -2.06 16.78
C LEU A 34 -22.40 -2.77 17.50
N ALA A 35 -22.58 -2.51 18.80
CA ALA A 35 -23.58 -3.15 19.67
C ALA A 35 -23.53 -4.69 19.60
N CYS A 36 -22.31 -5.26 19.65
CA CYS A 36 -22.06 -6.69 19.65
C CYS A 36 -20.97 -7.06 20.68
N ARG A 37 -20.62 -8.33 20.76
CA ARG A 37 -19.59 -8.82 21.71
C ARG A 37 -18.21 -8.80 21.10
N GLN A 38 -17.17 -8.68 21.93
CA GLN A 38 -15.77 -8.66 21.47
C GLN A 38 -15.36 -9.95 20.75
N ASP A 39 -15.84 -11.11 21.21
CA ASP A 39 -15.56 -12.39 20.55
C ASP A 39 -16.20 -12.48 19.15
N GLU A 40 -17.34 -11.84 18.92
CA GLU A 40 -17.97 -11.75 17.61
C GLU A 40 -17.15 -10.90 16.64
N ILE A 41 -16.56 -9.79 17.12
CA ILE A 41 -15.64 -8.95 16.34
C ILE A 41 -14.37 -9.73 15.94
N LEU A 42 -13.74 -10.40 16.92
CA LEU A 42 -12.54 -11.20 16.68
C LEU A 42 -12.81 -12.32 15.67
N ALA A 43 -13.93 -13.03 15.82
CA ALA A 43 -14.34 -14.08 14.90
C ALA A 43 -14.66 -13.53 13.49
N ALA A 44 -15.29 -12.36 13.39
CA ALA A 44 -15.57 -11.72 12.10
C ALA A 44 -14.29 -11.30 11.38
N LEU A 45 -13.33 -10.69 12.09
CA LEU A 45 -12.03 -10.31 11.53
C LEU A 45 -11.22 -11.53 11.06
N ASP A 46 -11.22 -12.61 11.84
CA ASP A 46 -10.56 -13.86 11.48
C ASP A 46 -11.21 -14.50 10.23
N ARG A 47 -12.54 -14.52 10.12
CA ARG A 47 -13.24 -14.98 8.91
C ARG A 47 -12.88 -14.11 7.69
N LEU A 48 -12.89 -12.78 7.84
CA LEU A 48 -12.51 -11.85 6.76
C LEU A 48 -11.06 -12.07 6.30
N GLN A 49 -10.16 -12.35 7.23
CA GLN A 49 -8.75 -12.64 6.91
C GLN A 49 -8.60 -13.98 6.19
N ARG A 50 -9.26 -15.04 6.66
CA ARG A 50 -9.25 -16.36 5.99
C ARG A 50 -9.88 -16.32 4.60
N ARG A 51 -10.94 -15.53 4.40
CA ARG A 51 -11.57 -15.29 3.08
C ARG A 51 -10.72 -14.39 2.16
N GLY A 52 -9.63 -13.82 2.66
CA GLY A 52 -8.77 -12.92 1.89
C GLY A 52 -9.32 -11.50 1.73
N ALA A 53 -10.50 -11.16 2.25
CA ALA A 53 -11.10 -9.83 2.17
C ALA A 53 -10.24 -8.75 2.83
N ILE A 54 -9.55 -9.11 3.92
CA ILE A 54 -8.55 -8.28 4.57
C ILE A 54 -7.18 -8.98 4.56
N SER A 55 -6.12 -8.19 4.51
CA SER A 55 -4.76 -8.72 4.65
C SER A 55 -4.35 -8.86 6.11
N ARG A 56 -4.75 -7.91 6.93
CA ARG A 56 -4.49 -7.84 8.39
C ARG A 56 -5.30 -6.72 9.03
N VAL A 57 -5.30 -6.67 10.34
CA VAL A 57 -5.61 -5.47 11.14
C VAL A 57 -4.28 -4.92 11.65
N GLY A 58 -4.01 -3.62 11.49
CA GLY A 58 -2.74 -3.08 11.98
C GLY A 58 -2.29 -1.78 11.32
N ALA A 59 -1.02 -1.47 11.50
CA ALA A 59 -0.40 -0.25 11.01
C ALA A 59 -0.05 -0.31 9.52
N VAL A 60 -0.25 0.82 8.84
CA VAL A 60 0.30 1.11 7.52
C VAL A 60 1.30 2.26 7.68
N PHE A 61 2.56 1.95 7.48
CA PHE A 61 3.65 2.90 7.62
C PHE A 61 3.84 3.76 6.36
N ALA A 62 4.38 4.96 6.54
CA ALA A 62 4.95 5.77 5.47
C ALA A 62 6.31 5.16 5.06
N PRO A 63 6.46 4.62 3.82
CA PRO A 63 7.68 3.90 3.45
C PRO A 63 8.96 4.71 3.66
N TRP A 64 8.94 5.98 3.23
CA TRP A 64 10.08 6.90 3.35
C TRP A 64 10.41 7.34 4.78
N ARG A 65 9.50 7.13 5.75
CA ARG A 65 9.74 7.46 7.17
C ARG A 65 10.42 6.31 7.91
N VAL A 66 10.15 5.08 7.51
CA VAL A 66 10.56 3.86 8.24
C VAL A 66 11.72 3.17 7.56
N GLY A 67 11.77 3.19 6.24
CA GLY A 67 12.78 2.57 5.41
C GLY A 67 12.84 3.23 4.06
N VAL A 68 13.08 2.44 3.02
CA VAL A 68 13.11 2.87 1.63
C VAL A 68 12.20 2.02 0.77
N SER A 69 11.70 2.59 -0.33
CA SER A 69 10.83 1.88 -1.25
C SER A 69 10.98 2.40 -2.66
N THR A 70 10.93 1.50 -3.63
CA THR A 70 10.85 1.86 -5.04
C THR A 70 9.76 1.09 -5.76
N LEU A 71 9.17 1.69 -6.78
CA LEU A 71 8.47 0.99 -7.83
C LEU A 71 9.51 0.53 -8.83
N ALA A 72 9.49 -0.72 -9.22
CA ALA A 72 10.42 -1.24 -10.20
C ALA A 72 9.70 -2.04 -11.28
N ALA A 73 10.33 -2.14 -12.44
CA ALA A 73 9.80 -2.91 -13.55
C ALA A 73 10.91 -3.65 -14.30
N VAL A 74 10.53 -4.76 -14.94
CA VAL A 74 11.37 -5.50 -15.87
C VAL A 74 10.57 -5.84 -17.14
N ALA A 75 11.25 -5.85 -18.27
CA ALA A 75 10.71 -6.38 -19.53
C ALA A 75 11.09 -7.86 -19.61
N VAL A 76 10.10 -8.73 -19.44
CA VAL A 76 10.31 -10.17 -19.38
C VAL A 76 9.76 -10.82 -20.66
N PRO A 77 10.53 -11.69 -21.35
CA PRO A 77 9.98 -12.50 -22.46
C PRO A 77 8.76 -13.32 -22.00
N PRO A 78 7.69 -13.41 -22.81
CA PRO A 78 6.44 -14.06 -22.40
C PRO A 78 6.62 -15.49 -21.87
N GLU A 79 7.51 -16.27 -22.47
CA GLU A 79 7.80 -17.66 -22.10
C GLU A 79 8.50 -17.81 -20.74
N ARG A 80 9.11 -16.74 -20.24
CA ARG A 80 9.82 -16.72 -18.93
C ARG A 80 9.03 -16.01 -17.83
N LEU A 81 7.89 -15.40 -18.19
CA LEU A 81 7.16 -14.49 -17.28
C LEU A 81 6.76 -15.18 -15.97
N GLU A 82 6.20 -16.38 -16.03
CA GLU A 82 5.78 -17.13 -14.85
C GLU A 82 6.95 -17.42 -13.90
N ALA A 83 8.04 -17.91 -14.44
CA ALA A 83 9.22 -18.27 -13.66
C ALA A 83 9.83 -17.02 -12.99
N ILE A 84 10.01 -15.93 -13.73
CA ILE A 84 10.58 -14.69 -13.20
C ILE A 84 9.62 -14.03 -12.20
N ALA A 85 8.31 -14.02 -12.47
CA ALA A 85 7.33 -13.50 -11.53
C ALA A 85 7.32 -14.27 -10.20
N ALA A 86 7.50 -15.60 -10.24
CA ALA A 86 7.63 -16.43 -9.06
C ALA A 86 8.93 -16.11 -8.28
N GLN A 87 10.07 -16.00 -8.97
CA GLN A 87 11.36 -15.62 -8.36
C GLN A 87 11.29 -14.24 -7.69
N VAL A 88 10.76 -13.23 -8.39
CA VAL A 88 10.55 -11.88 -7.83
C VAL A 88 9.61 -11.96 -6.62
N SER A 89 8.52 -12.71 -6.73
CA SER A 89 7.55 -12.83 -5.64
C SER A 89 8.11 -13.57 -4.41
N ALA A 90 9.06 -14.47 -4.56
CA ALA A 90 9.67 -15.20 -3.46
C ALA A 90 10.51 -14.29 -2.55
N ARG A 91 11.06 -13.19 -3.09
CA ARG A 91 11.88 -12.27 -2.30
C ARG A 91 11.07 -11.54 -1.24
N ARG A 92 11.66 -11.39 -0.06
CA ARG A 92 11.02 -10.75 1.12
C ARG A 92 10.80 -9.26 0.95
N GLU A 93 11.68 -8.59 0.22
CA GLU A 93 11.63 -7.16 -0.06
C GLU A 93 10.46 -6.78 -0.97
N ILE A 94 9.97 -7.74 -1.76
CA ILE A 94 8.85 -7.51 -2.68
C ILE A 94 7.52 -7.65 -1.95
N ASN A 95 6.75 -6.58 -1.94
CA ASN A 95 5.42 -6.54 -1.32
C ASN A 95 4.27 -6.56 -2.33
N HIS A 96 4.48 -6.05 -3.53
CA HIS A 96 3.52 -6.11 -4.64
C HIS A 96 4.23 -6.62 -5.89
N ASN A 97 3.54 -7.43 -6.72
CA ASN A 97 4.05 -7.87 -8.01
C ASN A 97 2.86 -8.10 -8.96
N TYR A 98 2.88 -7.42 -10.11
CA TYR A 98 1.81 -7.40 -11.10
C TYR A 98 2.35 -7.55 -12.51
N GLN A 99 1.63 -8.31 -13.33
CA GLN A 99 1.75 -8.21 -14.78
C GLN A 99 0.95 -7.02 -15.29
N ARG A 100 1.52 -6.27 -16.23
CA ARG A 100 0.84 -5.18 -16.92
C ARG A 100 0.94 -5.34 -18.45
N ASP A 101 -0.06 -4.80 -19.12
CA ASP A 101 -0.17 -4.78 -20.58
C ASP A 101 0.73 -3.67 -21.15
N HIS A 102 2.05 -3.94 -21.19
CA HIS A 102 3.08 -3.02 -21.65
C HIS A 102 4.39 -3.76 -21.95
N HIS A 103 5.37 -3.12 -22.64
CA HIS A 103 6.71 -3.66 -22.84
C HIS A 103 7.41 -4.02 -21.53
N TYR A 104 7.46 -3.08 -20.56
CA TYR A 104 7.77 -3.41 -19.17
C TYR A 104 6.54 -4.10 -18.56
N ASN A 105 6.52 -5.43 -18.62
CA ASN A 105 5.33 -6.21 -18.33
C ASN A 105 5.25 -6.80 -16.92
N LEU A 106 6.34 -6.75 -16.15
CA LEU A 106 6.34 -7.18 -14.75
C LEU A 106 6.72 -6.00 -13.86
N TRP A 107 5.79 -5.57 -13.00
CA TRP A 107 5.88 -4.41 -12.13
C TRP A 107 5.80 -4.81 -10.68
N PHE A 108 6.74 -4.35 -9.87
CA PHE A 108 6.76 -4.70 -8.46
C PHE A 108 7.17 -3.53 -7.58
N VAL A 109 6.76 -3.58 -6.30
CA VAL A 109 7.19 -2.65 -5.27
C VAL A 109 8.16 -3.36 -4.35
N ALA A 110 9.37 -2.85 -4.26
CA ALA A 110 10.39 -3.30 -3.33
C ALA A 110 10.50 -2.33 -2.14
N THR A 111 10.69 -2.88 -0.94
CA THR A 111 10.94 -2.13 0.29
C THR A 111 12.08 -2.76 1.07
N ALA A 112 12.90 -1.93 1.69
CA ALA A 112 14.03 -2.38 2.50
C ALA A 112 14.26 -1.44 3.68
N ALA A 113 15.15 -1.85 4.59
CA ALA A 113 15.54 -1.04 5.73
C ALA A 113 16.33 0.21 5.30
N ASP A 114 17.14 0.11 4.24
CA ASP A 114 18.00 1.17 3.73
C ASP A 114 18.28 0.98 2.24
N GLU A 115 18.94 1.98 1.63
CA GLU A 115 19.29 2.01 0.20
C GLU A 115 20.22 0.86 -0.21
N ALA A 116 21.17 0.47 0.64
CA ALA A 116 22.09 -0.62 0.34
C ALA A 116 21.35 -1.96 0.22
N ALA A 117 20.46 -2.24 1.16
CA ALA A 117 19.61 -3.44 1.12
C ALA A 117 18.64 -3.42 -0.06
N LEU A 118 18.10 -2.25 -0.42
CA LEU A 118 17.21 -2.10 -1.58
C LEU A 118 17.99 -2.36 -2.88
N SER A 119 19.17 -1.74 -3.03
CA SER A 119 20.03 -1.96 -4.21
C SER A 119 20.41 -3.43 -4.36
N ALA A 120 20.88 -4.06 -3.29
CA ALA A 120 21.23 -5.49 -3.29
C ALA A 120 20.05 -6.39 -3.71
N ALA A 121 18.82 -6.06 -3.27
CA ALA A 121 17.63 -6.80 -3.67
C ALA A 121 17.32 -6.64 -5.17
N LEU A 122 17.45 -5.42 -5.72
CA LEU A 122 17.23 -5.15 -7.15
C LEU A 122 18.32 -5.78 -8.02
N ASP A 123 19.60 -5.69 -7.61
CA ASP A 123 20.74 -6.31 -8.30
C ASP A 123 20.59 -7.83 -8.33
N GLY A 124 20.17 -8.42 -7.22
CA GLY A 124 19.84 -9.84 -7.17
C GLY A 124 18.70 -10.23 -8.11
N ILE A 125 17.66 -9.40 -8.26
CA ILE A 125 16.58 -9.64 -9.23
C ILE A 125 17.13 -9.55 -10.66
N ALA A 126 17.97 -8.56 -10.95
CA ALA A 126 18.60 -8.44 -12.26
C ALA A 126 19.46 -9.65 -12.61
N ALA A 127 20.28 -10.12 -11.66
CA ALA A 127 21.15 -11.29 -11.85
C ALA A 127 20.32 -12.58 -12.08
N ASP A 128 19.33 -12.84 -11.22
CA ASP A 128 18.52 -14.08 -11.30
C ASP A 128 17.65 -14.12 -12.56
N SER A 129 17.09 -12.97 -12.95
CA SER A 129 16.20 -12.87 -14.12
C SER A 129 16.96 -12.73 -15.44
N GLY A 130 18.19 -12.23 -15.41
CA GLY A 130 18.92 -11.79 -16.60
C GLY A 130 18.26 -10.59 -17.29
N CYS A 131 17.36 -9.88 -16.60
CA CYS A 131 16.64 -8.72 -17.13
C CYS A 131 17.13 -7.44 -16.42
N ARG A 132 17.24 -6.35 -17.19
CA ARG A 132 17.53 -5.04 -16.59
C ARG A 132 16.35 -4.57 -15.75
N VAL A 133 16.61 -4.22 -14.50
CA VAL A 133 15.60 -3.65 -13.61
C VAL A 133 15.54 -2.14 -13.80
N LEU A 134 14.35 -1.63 -14.08
CA LEU A 134 14.03 -0.21 -14.06
C LEU A 134 13.58 0.13 -12.63
N SER A 135 14.36 0.94 -11.91
CA SER A 135 14.00 1.42 -10.56
C SER A 135 13.50 2.85 -10.62
N LEU A 136 12.35 3.11 -10.01
CA LEU A 136 11.62 4.37 -10.08
C LEU A 136 11.31 4.87 -8.65
N PRO A 137 12.30 5.46 -7.95
CA PRO A 137 12.12 6.01 -6.61
C PRO A 137 11.05 7.08 -6.56
N LEU A 138 10.37 7.19 -5.42
CA LEU A 138 9.39 8.24 -5.16
C LEU A 138 10.11 9.57 -4.94
N VAL A 139 9.72 10.61 -5.67
CA VAL A 139 10.23 11.97 -5.53
C VAL A 139 9.25 12.85 -4.76
N GLU A 140 7.95 12.78 -5.12
CA GLU A 140 6.93 13.64 -4.52
C GLU A 140 5.59 12.91 -4.47
N GLN A 141 4.83 13.11 -3.41
CA GLN A 141 3.50 12.54 -3.22
C GLN A 141 2.45 13.64 -3.27
N PHE A 142 1.44 13.50 -4.14
CA PHE A 142 0.31 14.43 -4.23
C PHE A 142 -0.94 13.87 -3.54
N HIS A 143 -1.21 12.58 -3.74
CA HIS A 143 -2.34 11.89 -3.13
C HIS A 143 -2.03 10.41 -2.95
N ILE A 144 -2.27 9.90 -1.75
CA ILE A 144 -2.28 8.46 -1.47
C ILE A 144 -3.51 8.17 -0.63
N ASP A 145 -4.54 7.62 -1.26
CA ASP A 145 -5.67 7.07 -0.55
C ASP A 145 -5.37 5.61 -0.19
N LEU A 146 -5.10 5.39 1.09
CA LEU A 146 -4.84 4.06 1.64
C LEU A 146 -6.11 3.39 2.19
N GLY A 147 -7.25 4.06 2.16
CA GLY A 147 -8.57 3.54 2.54
C GLY A 147 -9.54 3.66 1.38
N PHE A 148 -10.36 2.65 1.16
CA PHE A 148 -11.46 2.69 0.23
C PHE A 148 -12.75 2.93 1.02
N ASP A 149 -13.40 4.05 0.75
CA ASP A 149 -14.77 4.25 1.18
C ASP A 149 -15.67 3.41 0.25
N LEU A 150 -16.31 2.41 0.82
CA LEU A 150 -17.24 1.53 0.10
C LEU A 150 -18.58 2.22 -0.19
N CYS A 151 -18.84 3.36 0.45
CA CYS A 151 -20.12 4.06 0.42
C CYS A 151 -20.06 5.49 -0.13
N SER A 152 -18.93 6.19 -0.05
CA SER A 152 -18.81 7.57 -0.46
C SER A 152 -17.47 7.91 -1.12
N SER A 153 -17.47 8.91 -1.99
CA SER A 153 -16.28 9.41 -2.70
C SER A 153 -15.65 10.64 -2.03
N ILE A 154 -15.85 10.81 -0.71
CA ILE A 154 -15.27 11.95 0.01
C ILE A 154 -13.79 11.69 0.23
N LYS A 155 -12.94 12.51 -0.38
CA LYS A 155 -11.50 12.48 -0.21
C LYS A 155 -11.08 13.29 1.01
N ASP A 156 -10.58 12.62 2.05
CA ASP A 156 -9.74 13.29 3.03
C ASP A 156 -8.43 13.71 2.34
N ARG A 157 -8.10 14.99 2.35
CA ARG A 157 -6.79 15.47 1.92
C ARG A 157 -5.76 15.12 2.98
N PRO A 158 -4.84 14.18 2.73
CA PRO A 158 -3.72 14.02 3.64
C PRO A 158 -2.86 15.29 3.59
N ALA A 159 -2.48 15.78 4.76
CA ALA A 159 -1.50 16.85 4.87
C ALA A 159 -0.19 16.44 4.18
N ALA A 160 0.46 17.37 3.51
CA ALA A 160 1.79 17.18 2.96
C ALA A 160 2.72 16.73 4.10
N GLY A 161 3.11 15.48 4.10
CA GLY A 161 3.99 14.91 5.13
C GLY A 161 5.46 15.19 4.80
N SER A 162 6.27 15.41 5.82
CA SER A 162 7.73 15.45 5.69
C SER A 162 8.25 14.15 5.08
N PHE A 163 9.14 14.24 4.08
CA PHE A 163 9.88 13.10 3.52
C PHE A 163 11.13 12.75 4.35
N GLU A 164 11.35 13.43 5.46
CA GLU A 164 12.48 13.19 6.33
C GLU A 164 12.37 11.81 7.00
N ARG A 165 13.43 11.02 6.87
CA ARG A 165 13.51 9.68 7.46
C ARG A 165 13.65 9.79 8.97
N LEU A 166 12.88 8.99 9.71
CA LEU A 166 13.00 8.91 11.16
C LEU A 166 14.20 8.03 11.53
N ALA A 167 15.08 8.55 12.39
CA ALA A 167 16.12 7.74 13.03
C ALA A 167 15.46 6.85 14.10
N LEU A 168 15.12 5.62 13.72
CA LEU A 168 14.50 4.65 14.62
C LEU A 168 15.54 4.03 15.56
N SER A 169 15.26 4.00 16.86
CA SER A 169 16.02 3.21 17.83
C SER A 169 15.90 1.71 17.55
N SER A 170 16.76 0.89 18.16
CA SER A 170 16.66 -0.57 18.06
C SER A 170 15.31 -1.10 18.53
N GLU A 171 14.76 -0.54 19.60
CA GLU A 171 13.45 -0.88 20.14
C GLU A 171 12.31 -0.52 19.19
N GLN A 172 12.38 0.67 18.61
CA GLN A 172 11.42 1.13 17.62
C GLN A 172 11.46 0.26 16.34
N ARG A 173 12.64 -0.18 15.90
CA ARG A 173 12.77 -1.14 14.78
C ARG A 173 12.14 -2.49 15.10
N ARG A 174 12.33 -3.01 16.33
CA ARG A 174 11.64 -4.23 16.79
C ARG A 174 10.12 -4.05 16.79
N LEU A 175 9.63 -2.89 17.23
CA LEU A 175 8.19 -2.59 17.22
C LEU A 175 7.64 -2.53 15.79
N VAL A 176 8.35 -1.88 14.85
CA VAL A 176 7.96 -1.90 13.42
C VAL A 176 7.91 -3.32 12.91
N ALA A 177 8.94 -4.13 13.17
CA ALA A 177 9.00 -5.54 12.75
C ALA A 177 7.81 -6.34 13.29
N ALA A 178 7.45 -6.15 14.56
CA ALA A 178 6.32 -6.82 15.21
C ALA A 178 4.95 -6.37 14.65
N LEU A 179 4.82 -5.11 14.23
CA LEU A 179 3.59 -4.55 13.66
C LEU A 179 3.39 -4.86 12.17
N GLN A 180 4.45 -5.18 11.42
CA GLN A 180 4.38 -5.45 9.96
C GLN A 180 3.39 -6.56 9.58
N PRO A 181 3.33 -7.70 10.28
CA PRO A 181 2.36 -8.75 9.97
C PRO A 181 0.92 -8.39 10.37
N GLY A 182 0.75 -7.39 11.21
CA GLY A 182 -0.52 -6.98 11.79
C GLY A 182 -0.63 -7.25 13.29
N LEU A 183 -1.70 -6.74 13.89
CA LEU A 183 -2.05 -6.99 15.28
C LEU A 183 -2.55 -8.43 15.45
N PRO A 184 -2.16 -9.13 16.52
CA PRO A 184 -2.80 -10.39 16.88
C PRO A 184 -4.28 -10.15 17.19
N LEU A 185 -5.15 -11.05 16.71
CA LEU A 185 -6.60 -10.99 16.95
C LEU A 185 -6.93 -11.58 18.34
N VAL A 186 -6.53 -10.85 19.38
CA VAL A 186 -6.74 -11.20 20.80
C VAL A 186 -7.26 -9.98 21.55
N ALA A 187 -7.78 -10.17 22.78
CA ALA A 187 -8.39 -9.08 23.57
C ALA A 187 -7.43 -7.90 23.76
N ARG A 188 -6.16 -8.15 24.11
CA ARG A 188 -5.13 -7.13 24.38
C ARG A 188 -3.94 -7.27 23.41
N PRO A 189 -4.10 -6.84 22.13
CA PRO A 189 -3.10 -7.07 21.09
C PRO A 189 -1.79 -6.33 21.35
N PHE A 190 -1.84 -5.14 21.95
CA PHE A 190 -0.64 -4.34 22.24
C PHE A 190 0.17 -4.92 23.40
N ALA A 191 -0.48 -5.52 24.41
CA ALA A 191 0.20 -6.28 25.45
C ALA A 191 0.93 -7.48 24.87
N THR A 192 0.27 -8.24 23.97
CA THR A 192 0.86 -9.40 23.30
C THR A 192 2.06 -9.00 22.43
N LEU A 193 2.00 -7.87 21.73
CA LEU A 193 3.15 -7.35 20.97
C LEU A 193 4.28 -6.92 21.89
N GLY A 194 3.96 -6.16 22.96
CA GLY A 194 4.94 -5.70 23.92
C GLY A 194 5.74 -6.83 24.55
N GLN A 195 5.04 -7.90 25.00
CA GLN A 195 5.69 -9.09 25.55
C GLN A 195 6.71 -9.73 24.58
N ARG A 196 6.42 -9.78 23.27
CA ARG A 196 7.32 -10.34 22.27
C ARG A 196 8.61 -9.57 22.07
N ILE A 197 8.59 -8.26 22.34
CA ILE A 197 9.71 -7.36 22.03
C ILE A 197 10.32 -6.72 23.28
N GLY A 198 9.87 -7.13 24.48
CA GLY A 198 10.37 -6.60 25.77
C GLY A 198 9.90 -5.19 26.08
N MET A 199 8.67 -4.82 25.69
CA MET A 199 8.04 -3.52 25.97
C MET A 199 6.75 -3.70 26.76
N THR A 200 6.36 -2.71 27.52
CA THR A 200 5.05 -2.64 28.16
C THR A 200 3.97 -2.26 27.14
N GLU A 201 2.72 -2.62 27.40
CA GLU A 201 1.58 -2.22 26.56
C GLU A 201 1.47 -0.69 26.42
N ALA A 202 1.70 0.04 27.53
CA ALA A 202 1.63 1.49 27.53
C ALA A 202 2.69 2.13 26.63
N GLU A 203 3.92 1.63 26.63
CA GLU A 203 4.99 2.08 25.74
C GLU A 203 4.63 1.82 24.27
N VAL A 204 4.12 0.62 23.93
CA VAL A 204 3.68 0.29 22.57
C VAL A 204 2.60 1.25 22.10
N ILE A 205 1.57 1.49 22.90
CA ILE A 205 0.47 2.42 22.58
C ILE A 205 0.99 3.85 22.41
N SER A 206 1.85 4.33 23.33
CA SER A 206 2.41 5.67 23.28
C SER A 206 3.23 5.91 22.02
N ILE A 207 4.12 4.98 21.66
CA ILE A 207 4.95 5.10 20.44
C ILE A 207 4.07 5.11 19.19
N ILE A 208 3.06 4.24 19.10
CA ILE A 208 2.14 4.22 17.95
C ILE A 208 1.36 5.54 17.85
N ALA A 209 0.90 6.10 18.98
CA ALA A 209 0.23 7.40 19.03
C ALA A 209 1.12 8.53 18.48
N ASP A 210 2.38 8.57 18.90
CA ASP A 210 3.34 9.55 18.40
C ASP A 210 3.68 9.36 16.92
N TRP A 211 3.75 8.11 16.46
CA TRP A 211 3.94 7.79 15.05
C TRP A 211 2.73 8.17 14.19
N GLN A 212 1.50 8.10 14.72
CA GLN A 212 0.31 8.63 14.03
C GLN A 212 0.36 10.15 13.92
N LYS A 213 0.68 10.86 15.00
CA LYS A 213 0.81 12.34 15.02
C LYS A 213 1.91 12.84 14.07
N SER A 214 3.05 12.14 14.04
CA SER A 214 4.20 12.50 13.18
C SER A 214 4.09 11.97 11.75
N GLY A 215 3.04 11.22 11.38
CA GLY A 215 2.83 10.68 10.05
C GLY A 215 3.73 9.49 9.68
N VAL A 216 4.41 8.87 10.64
CA VAL A 216 5.16 7.61 10.47
C VAL A 216 4.18 6.46 10.24
N VAL A 217 3.13 6.39 11.06
CA VAL A 217 1.97 5.52 10.83
C VAL A 217 0.91 6.34 10.10
N LYS A 218 0.71 6.07 8.84
CA LYS A 218 -0.31 6.72 7.98
C LYS A 218 -1.73 6.40 8.43
N ARG A 219 -1.95 5.15 8.85
CA ARG A 219 -3.22 4.68 9.42
C ARG A 219 -3.01 3.44 10.29
N LEU A 220 -3.90 3.27 11.24
CA LEU A 220 -4.05 2.04 12.02
C LEU A 220 -5.49 1.56 11.82
N GLY A 221 -5.67 0.34 11.30
CA GLY A 221 -7.00 -0.17 11.00
C GLY A 221 -7.03 -1.48 10.24
N VAL A 222 -8.19 -1.79 9.70
CA VAL A 222 -8.44 -2.96 8.85
C VAL A 222 -7.86 -2.71 7.46
N VAL A 223 -6.93 -3.53 7.03
CA VAL A 223 -6.26 -3.40 5.72
C VAL A 223 -6.95 -4.29 4.70
N VAL A 224 -7.85 -3.68 3.96
CA VAL A 224 -8.74 -4.33 2.98
C VAL A 224 -7.99 -4.68 1.69
N ARG A 225 -8.35 -5.78 1.04
CA ARG A 225 -7.91 -6.15 -0.30
C ARG A 225 -9.00 -5.80 -1.31
N HIS A 226 -8.79 -4.74 -2.08
CA HIS A 226 -9.79 -4.19 -3.00
C HIS A 226 -10.23 -5.14 -4.10
N HIS A 227 -9.30 -5.94 -4.61
CA HIS A 227 -9.58 -6.93 -5.64
C HIS A 227 -10.64 -7.94 -5.18
N GLU A 228 -10.58 -8.35 -3.92
CA GLU A 228 -11.54 -9.29 -3.32
C GLU A 228 -12.91 -8.65 -3.06
N LEU A 229 -12.99 -7.32 -3.18
CA LEU A 229 -14.24 -6.52 -3.12
C LEU A 229 -14.79 -6.22 -4.52
N GLY A 230 -14.26 -6.85 -5.57
CA GLY A 230 -14.74 -6.70 -6.94
C GLY A 230 -14.07 -5.56 -7.74
N TYR A 231 -13.10 -4.83 -7.18
CA TYR A 231 -12.31 -3.83 -7.92
C TYR A 231 -11.17 -4.52 -8.66
N THR A 232 -11.51 -5.14 -9.80
CA THR A 232 -10.57 -5.98 -10.58
C THR A 232 -9.79 -5.21 -11.63
N ALA A 233 -10.30 -4.07 -12.10
CA ALA A 233 -9.61 -3.19 -13.04
C ALA A 233 -8.70 -2.21 -12.28
N ASN A 234 -7.43 -2.24 -12.65
CA ASN A 234 -6.38 -1.40 -12.06
C ASN A 234 -5.55 -0.82 -13.20
N ALA A 235 -5.66 0.49 -13.42
CA ALA A 235 -4.87 1.23 -14.39
C ALA A 235 -3.84 2.12 -13.71
N MET A 236 -2.60 2.02 -14.16
CA MET A 236 -1.54 2.97 -13.87
C MET A 236 -1.43 3.90 -15.08
N VAL A 237 -1.80 5.15 -14.93
CA VAL A 237 -1.67 6.19 -15.95
C VAL A 237 -0.39 6.96 -15.66
N VAL A 238 0.51 6.98 -16.64
CA VAL A 238 1.80 7.67 -16.52
C VAL A 238 1.89 8.81 -17.52
N PHE A 239 2.53 9.91 -17.11
CA PHE A 239 2.61 11.13 -17.89
C PHE A 239 4.06 11.60 -17.99
N ASP A 240 4.42 12.09 -19.17
CA ASP A 240 5.66 12.84 -19.41
C ASP A 240 5.37 14.33 -19.25
N VAL A 241 5.63 14.87 -18.05
CA VAL A 241 5.35 16.27 -17.71
C VAL A 241 6.67 17.01 -17.52
N PRO A 242 6.86 18.22 -18.08
CA PRO A 242 8.06 19.03 -17.82
C PRO A 242 8.30 19.20 -16.32
N ASP A 243 9.56 19.05 -15.88
CA ASP A 243 9.91 19.07 -14.45
C ASP A 243 9.55 20.39 -13.76
N ALA A 244 9.51 21.49 -14.51
CA ALA A 244 9.09 22.79 -13.97
C ALA A 244 7.60 22.86 -13.60
N THR A 245 6.75 22.03 -14.18
CA THR A 245 5.28 22.05 -14.00
C THR A 245 4.71 20.80 -13.36
N VAL A 246 5.51 19.76 -13.16
CA VAL A 246 5.03 18.45 -12.70
C VAL A 246 4.30 18.50 -11.35
N SER A 247 4.78 19.32 -10.41
CA SER A 247 4.13 19.46 -9.08
C SER A 247 2.76 20.13 -9.19
N THR A 248 2.61 21.13 -10.07
CA THR A 248 1.33 21.78 -10.33
C THR A 248 0.33 20.82 -11.00
N VAL A 249 0.79 20.09 -12.04
CA VAL A 249 -0.03 19.10 -12.73
C VAL A 249 -0.40 17.96 -11.78
N GLY A 250 0.55 17.47 -10.98
CA GLY A 250 0.32 16.42 -9.99
C GLY A 250 -0.72 16.79 -8.94
N THR A 251 -0.65 18.01 -8.41
CA THR A 251 -1.65 18.52 -7.46
C THR A 251 -3.06 18.59 -8.09
N ARG A 252 -3.15 19.01 -9.34
CA ARG A 252 -4.42 19.09 -10.09
C ARG A 252 -4.98 17.68 -10.32
N LEU A 253 -4.19 16.74 -10.80
CA LEU A 253 -4.62 15.35 -11.03
C LEU A 253 -5.00 14.63 -9.73
N ALA A 254 -4.31 14.92 -8.64
CA ALA A 254 -4.64 14.38 -7.32
C ALA A 254 -6.04 14.79 -6.83
N GLY A 255 -6.56 15.93 -7.30
CA GLY A 255 -7.92 16.42 -7.03
C GLY A 255 -9.02 15.70 -7.81
N GLU A 256 -8.69 15.00 -8.90
CA GLU A 256 -9.67 14.36 -9.78
C GLU A 256 -10.35 13.16 -9.12
N GLN A 257 -11.67 13.05 -9.37
CA GLN A 257 -12.46 11.93 -8.87
C GLN A 257 -12.00 10.62 -9.54
N GLY A 258 -11.87 9.54 -8.75
CA GLY A 258 -11.43 8.22 -9.22
C GLY A 258 -9.92 8.02 -9.16
N VAL A 259 -9.12 9.05 -8.90
CA VAL A 259 -7.69 8.90 -8.62
C VAL A 259 -7.51 8.41 -7.17
N THR A 260 -6.88 7.28 -7.01
CA THR A 260 -6.59 6.69 -5.69
C THR A 260 -5.18 6.97 -5.23
N LEU A 261 -4.21 7.07 -6.16
CA LEU A 261 -2.83 7.45 -5.89
C LEU A 261 -2.38 8.43 -6.95
N CYS A 262 -1.61 9.47 -6.56
CA CYS A 262 -0.93 10.38 -7.46
C CYS A 262 0.42 10.76 -6.88
N TYR A 263 1.50 10.53 -7.66
CA TYR A 263 2.86 10.77 -7.21
C TYR A 263 3.83 11.00 -8.36
N ARG A 264 4.92 11.75 -8.09
CA ARG A 264 6.07 11.92 -8.96
C ARG A 264 7.13 10.89 -8.64
N ARG A 265 7.77 10.33 -9.69
CA ARG A 265 8.94 9.44 -9.62
C ARG A 265 10.04 9.92 -10.54
N GLU A 266 11.24 9.38 -10.33
CA GLU A 266 12.36 9.65 -11.22
C GLU A 266 12.10 9.10 -12.63
N ARG A 267 12.75 9.75 -13.63
CA ARG A 267 12.78 9.30 -15.03
C ARG A 267 13.99 8.41 -15.28
N HIS A 268 13.92 7.58 -16.29
CA HIS A 268 15.06 6.83 -16.82
C HIS A 268 15.16 7.01 -18.34
N LEU A 269 15.67 8.16 -18.75
CA LEU A 269 15.81 8.48 -20.18
C LEU A 269 16.90 7.62 -20.85
N PRO A 270 16.73 7.22 -22.11
CA PRO A 270 15.52 7.40 -22.92
C PRO A 270 14.45 6.34 -22.69
N GLN A 271 14.69 5.30 -21.89
CA GLN A 271 13.86 4.09 -21.80
C GLN A 271 12.50 4.33 -21.10
N TRP A 272 12.48 5.29 -20.16
CA TRP A 272 11.25 5.59 -19.39
C TRP A 272 11.15 7.11 -19.12
N PRO A 273 10.44 7.84 -19.97
CA PRO A 273 10.36 9.31 -19.87
C PRO A 273 9.34 9.79 -18.84
N TYR A 274 8.45 8.94 -18.36
CA TYR A 274 7.34 9.31 -17.50
C TYR A 274 7.80 9.61 -16.08
N ASN A 275 7.32 10.73 -15.51
CA ASN A 275 7.64 11.15 -14.14
C ASN A 275 6.41 11.35 -13.24
N LEU A 276 5.19 11.40 -13.78
CA LEU A 276 3.96 11.58 -13.00
C LEU A 276 3.06 10.36 -13.18
N TYR A 277 2.50 9.85 -12.09
CA TYR A 277 1.77 8.59 -12.02
C TYR A 277 0.44 8.78 -11.32
N CYS A 278 -0.64 8.28 -11.92
CA CYS A 278 -1.95 8.17 -11.28
C CYS A 278 -2.43 6.72 -11.29
N MET A 279 -2.96 6.25 -10.16
CA MET A 279 -3.65 4.96 -10.09
C MET A 279 -5.16 5.18 -10.10
N VAL A 280 -5.84 4.43 -10.94
CA VAL A 280 -7.29 4.39 -11.05
C VAL A 280 -7.75 2.95 -10.86
N HIS A 281 -8.72 2.76 -9.96
CA HIS A 281 -9.30 1.45 -9.70
C HIS A 281 -10.80 1.48 -10.03
N GLY A 282 -11.29 0.41 -10.65
CA GLY A 282 -12.70 0.22 -10.98
C GLY A 282 -13.06 -1.26 -11.01
N ARG A 283 -14.33 -1.57 -11.20
CA ARG A 283 -14.81 -2.94 -11.30
C ARG A 283 -14.52 -3.54 -12.68
N SER A 284 -14.49 -2.69 -13.71
CA SER A 284 -14.19 -3.08 -15.09
C SER A 284 -13.32 -2.04 -15.80
N ARG A 285 -12.75 -2.39 -16.95
CA ARG A 285 -12.00 -1.44 -17.80
C ARG A 285 -12.90 -0.31 -18.29
N GLU A 286 -14.18 -0.60 -18.57
CA GLU A 286 -15.18 0.37 -19.04
C GLU A 286 -15.45 1.46 -17.98
N GLU A 287 -15.45 1.11 -16.69
CA GLU A 287 -15.55 2.09 -15.60
C GLU A 287 -14.30 2.98 -15.46
N VAL A 288 -13.13 2.41 -15.76
CA VAL A 288 -11.83 3.10 -15.60
C VAL A 288 -11.53 4.04 -16.76
N LEU A 289 -11.86 3.67 -17.99
CA LEU A 289 -11.51 4.43 -19.21
C LEU A 289 -11.99 5.91 -19.19
N PRO A 290 -13.23 6.25 -18.81
CA PRO A 290 -13.66 7.63 -18.76
C PRO A 290 -12.87 8.49 -17.76
N VAL A 291 -12.40 7.87 -16.65
CA VAL A 291 -11.52 8.54 -15.68
C VAL A 291 -10.16 8.81 -16.32
N VAL A 292 -9.58 7.81 -16.97
CA VAL A 292 -8.29 7.93 -17.67
C VAL A 292 -8.32 9.03 -18.72
N GLU A 293 -9.34 9.06 -19.58
CA GLU A 293 -9.53 10.10 -20.61
C GLU A 293 -9.62 11.52 -20.01
N ARG A 294 -10.33 11.65 -18.88
CA ARG A 294 -10.40 12.92 -18.15
C ARG A 294 -9.02 13.31 -17.62
N LEU A 295 -8.26 12.38 -17.03
CA LEU A 295 -6.90 12.64 -16.52
C LEU A 295 -5.96 13.07 -17.63
N CYS A 296 -5.98 12.44 -18.81
CA CYS A 296 -5.15 12.83 -19.95
C CYS A 296 -5.51 14.25 -20.44
N ARG A 297 -6.81 14.61 -20.49
CA ARG A 297 -7.24 15.99 -20.83
C ARG A 297 -6.80 17.00 -19.78
N VAL A 298 -6.98 16.68 -18.49
CA VAL A 298 -6.60 17.60 -17.40
C VAL A 298 -5.08 17.78 -17.33
N ALA A 299 -4.31 16.72 -17.55
CA ALA A 299 -2.86 16.81 -17.59
C ALA A 299 -2.37 17.68 -18.77
N GLY A 300 -2.96 17.51 -19.96
CA GLY A 300 -2.53 18.20 -21.17
C GLY A 300 -1.14 17.78 -21.68
N HIS A 301 -0.68 16.59 -21.29
CA HIS A 301 0.63 16.04 -21.63
C HIS A 301 0.50 14.61 -22.16
N PRO A 302 1.51 14.10 -22.92
CA PRO A 302 1.52 12.72 -23.36
C PRO A 302 1.33 11.76 -22.19
N CYS A 303 0.45 10.79 -22.36
CA CYS A 303 0.19 9.78 -21.34
C CYS A 303 0.20 8.38 -21.92
N GLU A 304 0.50 7.41 -21.06
CA GLU A 304 0.36 5.99 -21.35
C GLU A 304 -0.41 5.30 -20.23
N VAL A 305 -1.15 4.23 -20.59
CA VAL A 305 -2.04 3.53 -19.67
C VAL A 305 -1.63 2.07 -19.58
N LEU A 306 -1.22 1.66 -18.41
CA LEU A 306 -0.77 0.30 -18.13
C LEU A 306 -1.81 -0.42 -17.26
N PHE A 307 -2.66 -1.24 -17.90
CA PHE A 307 -3.60 -2.07 -17.16
C PHE A 307 -2.91 -3.25 -16.49
N SER A 308 -3.29 -3.53 -15.26
CA SER A 308 -2.92 -4.77 -14.60
C SER A 308 -3.72 -5.92 -15.19
N THR A 309 -3.03 -6.94 -15.69
CA THR A 309 -3.63 -8.15 -16.24
C THR A 309 -3.62 -9.31 -15.25
N ARG A 310 -2.62 -9.33 -14.35
CA ARG A 310 -2.48 -10.37 -13.34
C ARG A 310 -1.76 -9.86 -12.09
N ARG A 311 -2.18 -10.36 -10.93
CA ARG A 311 -1.53 -10.13 -9.63
C ARG A 311 -0.81 -11.39 -9.19
N PHE A 312 0.51 -11.31 -8.99
CA PHE A 312 1.32 -12.41 -8.45
C PHE A 312 1.50 -12.30 -6.93
N LYS A 313 1.64 -11.07 -6.41
CA LYS A 313 1.84 -10.84 -4.98
C LYS A 313 1.20 -9.53 -4.51
N GLN A 314 0.58 -9.56 -3.33
CA GLN A 314 0.11 -8.37 -2.63
C GLN A 314 0.15 -8.62 -1.12
N ARG A 315 1.06 -7.97 -0.42
CA ARG A 315 1.19 -8.02 1.03
C ARG A 315 1.64 -6.67 1.59
N GLY A 316 1.62 -6.53 2.92
CA GLY A 316 2.20 -5.36 3.60
C GLY A 316 3.72 -5.29 3.41
N ALA A 317 4.25 -4.07 3.41
CA ALA A 317 5.69 -3.83 3.36
C ALA A 317 6.41 -4.46 4.56
N ARG A 318 7.63 -4.93 4.33
CA ARG A 318 8.53 -5.43 5.37
C ARG A 318 9.84 -4.68 5.28
N TYR A 319 10.19 -3.97 6.34
CA TYR A 319 11.41 -3.17 6.45
C TYR A 319 12.47 -3.85 7.30
N PHE A 320 12.04 -4.50 8.39
CA PHE A 320 12.92 -5.13 9.37
C PHE A 320 12.54 -6.59 9.59
N ASP A 321 13.51 -7.41 10.00
CA ASP A 321 13.28 -8.75 10.50
C ASP A 321 12.77 -8.69 11.93
N GLY A 322 11.80 -9.53 12.26
CA GLY A 322 11.48 -9.86 13.64
C GLY A 322 12.55 -10.84 14.13
N GLN A 323 13.50 -10.36 14.89
CA GLN A 323 14.35 -11.22 15.73
C GLN A 323 13.65 -11.49 17.04
#